data_06f8d814ec20d4b7134c150f3f452073
#
_entry.id   06f8d814ec20d4b7134c150f3f452073
#
_cell.length_a   1.000
_cell.length_b   1.000
_cell.length_c   1.000
_cell.angle_alpha   90.00
_cell.angle_beta   90.00
_cell.angle_gamma   90.00
#
_symmetry.space_group_name_H-M   'P 1'
#
loop_
_entity.id
_entity.type
_entity.pdbx_description
1 polymer ?
#
loop_
_entity_poly.entity_id
_entity_poly.type
_entity_poly.pdbx_seq_one_letter_code
_entity_poly.pdbx_strand_id
1 'polypeptide(L)'
;MKNTSTLQAHMYVLFATFLVAGSFLASQRLANVVNPLSLTFLRFIGAIIIMAPFILFRKSLRDGILKTLPRALVISLFYSLYFMGMFEALKLTTVLNTGTLYTLVPLMTAILALFIFKEKISFNKLLVYLIGLIGTLWVIFKGNLELLLSFSLNDGDYIFIIGSFCMCCYSISIKLLYRNDNPLVLVFCTLIGGAIWMALGMMIFQKPLNWELFEGNLIYHMLYLIIGTTIITLFLYQKSTVILGPTKVMSYIYLNPVAVAILLLIIDHKSIETIVIPGIIITSIATFLLQKNKRLKK
;
A
#
# COMPACT_ATOMS: atom_id res chain seq x y z
N MET A 1 -18.15 -19.81 -1.90
CA MET A 1 -17.70 -18.43 -2.21
C MET A 1 -17.80 -18.20 -3.71
N LYS A 2 -18.48 -17.12 -4.18
CA LYS A 2 -18.48 -16.78 -5.61
C LYS A 2 -17.02 -16.53 -6.04
N ASN A 3 -16.56 -17.22 -7.07
CA ASN A 3 -15.23 -17.01 -7.64
C ASN A 3 -15.13 -15.53 -8.10
N THR A 4 -14.25 -14.77 -7.47
CA THR A 4 -13.97 -13.40 -7.89
C THR A 4 -13.33 -13.44 -9.27
N SER A 5 -13.96 -12.81 -10.26
CA SER A 5 -13.41 -12.74 -11.61
C SER A 5 -12.14 -11.89 -11.65
N THR A 6 -11.29 -12.10 -12.66
CA THR A 6 -10.11 -11.27 -12.88
C THR A 6 -10.48 -9.79 -13.00
N LEU A 7 -11.58 -9.47 -13.66
CA LEU A 7 -12.09 -8.09 -13.78
C LEU A 7 -12.44 -7.48 -12.42
N GLN A 8 -13.15 -8.25 -11.57
CA GLN A 8 -13.47 -7.79 -10.21
C GLN A 8 -12.21 -7.52 -9.38
N ALA A 9 -11.16 -8.34 -9.53
CA ALA A 9 -9.89 -8.12 -8.84
C ALA A 9 -9.21 -6.81 -9.31
N HIS A 10 -9.26 -6.48 -10.61
CA HIS A 10 -8.78 -5.19 -11.11
C HIS A 10 -9.58 -4.00 -10.54
N MET A 11 -10.91 -4.10 -10.48
CA MET A 11 -11.75 -3.08 -9.87
C MET A 11 -11.47 -2.89 -8.38
N TYR A 12 -11.21 -3.99 -7.66
CA TYR A 12 -10.82 -3.93 -6.25
C TYR A 12 -9.52 -3.16 -6.04
N VAL A 13 -8.50 -3.43 -6.85
CA VAL A 13 -7.22 -2.71 -6.74
C VAL A 13 -7.39 -1.24 -7.09
N LEU A 14 -8.14 -0.93 -8.15
CA LEU A 14 -8.40 0.46 -8.55
C LEU A 14 -9.12 1.22 -7.42
N PHE A 15 -10.16 0.65 -6.84
CA PHE A 15 -10.85 1.26 -5.70
C PHE A 15 -9.93 1.42 -4.48
N ALA A 16 -9.13 0.41 -4.17
CA ALA A 16 -8.13 0.49 -3.11
C ALA A 16 -7.10 1.62 -3.36
N THR A 17 -6.70 1.86 -4.62
CA THR A 17 -5.79 2.94 -4.99
C THR A 17 -6.37 4.31 -4.63
N PHE A 18 -7.66 4.55 -4.88
CA PHE A 18 -8.32 5.80 -4.46
C PHE A 18 -8.39 5.93 -2.95
N LEU A 19 -8.69 4.86 -2.22
CA LEU A 19 -8.67 4.90 -0.75
C LEU A 19 -7.27 5.19 -0.21
N VAL A 20 -6.23 4.58 -0.79
CA VAL A 20 -4.83 4.84 -0.41
C VAL A 20 -4.45 6.29 -0.73
N ALA A 21 -4.86 6.83 -1.89
CA ALA A 21 -4.61 8.23 -2.22
C ALA A 21 -5.19 9.19 -1.15
N GLY A 22 -6.43 8.95 -0.69
CA GLY A 22 -7.02 9.71 0.42
C GLY A 22 -6.31 9.51 1.75
N SER A 23 -5.65 8.35 1.96
CA SER A 23 -4.91 8.11 3.20
C SER A 23 -3.68 9.00 3.36
N PHE A 24 -3.06 9.45 2.28
CA PHE A 24 -1.95 10.40 2.36
C PHE A 24 -2.40 11.72 3.01
N LEU A 25 -3.59 12.21 2.64
CA LEU A 25 -4.17 13.43 3.23
C LEU A 25 -4.50 13.25 4.72
N ALA A 26 -5.11 12.12 5.09
CA ALA A 26 -5.42 11.81 6.49
C ALA A 26 -4.16 11.56 7.32
N SER A 27 -3.19 10.83 6.78
CA SER A 27 -1.92 10.51 7.48
C SER A 27 -1.08 11.75 7.73
N GLN A 28 -1.06 12.72 6.81
CA GLN A 28 -0.34 13.97 6.99
C GLN A 28 -0.84 14.75 8.23
N ARG A 29 -2.15 14.73 8.50
CA ARG A 29 -2.76 15.39 9.66
C ARG A 29 -2.47 14.66 10.99
N LEU A 30 -2.19 13.37 10.94
CA LEU A 30 -1.98 12.51 12.10
C LEU A 30 -0.49 12.25 12.40
N ALA A 31 0.41 12.44 11.43
CA ALA A 31 1.81 12.02 11.51
C ALA A 31 2.60 12.67 12.66
N ASN A 32 2.23 13.89 13.07
CA ASN A 32 2.93 14.63 14.14
C ASN A 32 2.17 14.61 15.48
N VAL A 33 1.02 13.91 15.56
CA VAL A 33 0.21 13.88 16.78
C VAL A 33 0.76 12.86 17.78
N VAL A 34 1.08 11.66 17.30
CA VAL A 34 1.62 10.59 18.14
C VAL A 34 2.78 9.88 17.42
N ASN A 35 3.50 9.06 18.18
CA ASN A 35 4.58 8.25 17.59
C ASN A 35 4.03 7.31 16.49
N PRO A 36 4.75 7.12 15.38
CA PRO A 36 4.35 6.25 14.27
C PRO A 36 4.00 4.81 14.65
N LEU A 37 4.73 4.22 15.61
CA LEU A 37 4.42 2.89 16.12
C LEU A 37 3.06 2.86 16.80
N SER A 38 2.80 3.85 17.68
CA SER A 38 1.53 4.00 18.40
C SER A 38 0.36 4.24 17.45
N LEU A 39 0.54 5.12 16.44
CA LEU A 39 -0.45 5.39 15.41
C LEU A 39 -0.82 4.11 14.63
N THR A 40 0.19 3.35 14.19
CA THR A 40 -0.02 2.11 13.44
C THR A 40 -0.62 1.02 14.32
N PHE A 41 -0.20 0.94 15.58
CA PHE A 41 -0.77 0.01 16.55
C PHE A 41 -2.26 0.28 16.77
N LEU A 42 -2.65 1.55 16.99
CA LEU A 42 -4.05 1.94 17.13
C LEU A 42 -4.88 1.57 15.88
N ARG A 43 -4.33 1.78 14.69
CA ARG A 43 -4.98 1.38 13.43
C ARG A 43 -5.26 -0.12 13.38
N PHE A 44 -4.28 -0.94 13.76
CA PHE A 44 -4.43 -2.40 13.74
C PHE A 44 -5.38 -2.89 14.82
N ILE A 45 -5.26 -2.40 16.06
CA ILE A 45 -6.18 -2.75 17.15
C ILE A 45 -7.62 -2.32 16.82
N GLY A 46 -7.83 -1.09 16.35
CA GLY A 46 -9.15 -0.61 15.94
C GLY A 46 -9.76 -1.49 14.84
N ALA A 47 -8.95 -1.89 13.86
CA ALA A 47 -9.40 -2.79 12.80
C ALA A 47 -9.72 -4.21 13.32
N ILE A 48 -8.93 -4.74 14.26
CA ILE A 48 -9.19 -6.03 14.93
C ILE A 48 -10.52 -5.96 15.68
N ILE A 49 -10.75 -4.93 16.50
CA ILE A 49 -11.97 -4.76 17.27
C ILE A 49 -13.20 -4.73 16.36
N ILE A 50 -13.14 -4.02 15.24
CA ILE A 50 -14.25 -3.94 14.27
C ILE A 50 -14.47 -5.30 13.58
N MET A 51 -13.42 -6.03 13.24
CA MET A 51 -13.55 -7.32 12.53
C MET A 51 -13.84 -8.50 13.45
N ALA A 52 -13.45 -8.44 14.73
CA ALA A 52 -13.56 -9.55 15.67
C ALA A 52 -14.99 -10.12 15.78
N PRO A 53 -16.07 -9.34 15.91
CA PRO A 53 -17.42 -9.89 15.97
C PRO A 53 -17.76 -10.74 14.73
N PHE A 54 -17.40 -10.25 13.53
CA PHE A 54 -17.70 -10.95 12.26
C PHE A 54 -16.94 -12.26 12.11
N ILE A 55 -15.71 -12.33 12.65
CA ILE A 55 -14.83 -13.49 12.54
C ILE A 55 -15.14 -14.51 13.64
N LEU A 56 -15.27 -14.05 14.91
CA LEU A 56 -15.35 -14.95 16.07
C LEU A 56 -16.73 -15.60 16.20
N PHE A 57 -17.83 -14.92 15.82
CA PHE A 57 -19.16 -15.50 15.84
C PHE A 57 -19.41 -16.55 14.75
N ARG A 58 -18.55 -16.62 13.70
CA ARG A 58 -18.69 -17.62 12.64
C ARG A 58 -17.67 -18.73 12.82
N LYS A 59 -18.11 -19.92 13.26
CA LYS A 59 -17.26 -21.09 13.51
C LYS A 59 -16.30 -21.37 12.33
N SER A 60 -16.81 -21.35 11.10
CA SER A 60 -16.01 -21.63 9.89
C SER A 60 -14.85 -20.63 9.67
N LEU A 61 -14.97 -19.38 10.15
CA LEU A 61 -13.90 -18.38 10.06
C LEU A 61 -12.95 -18.51 11.25
N ARG A 62 -13.50 -18.68 12.45
CA ARG A 62 -12.72 -18.84 13.68
C ARG A 62 -11.76 -20.04 13.62
N ASP A 63 -12.21 -21.19 13.13
CA ASP A 63 -11.41 -22.41 13.03
C ASP A 63 -10.22 -22.25 12.03
N GLY A 64 -10.29 -21.25 11.14
CA GLY A 64 -9.21 -20.89 10.23
C GLY A 64 -8.07 -20.07 10.86
N ILE A 65 -8.32 -19.40 12.01
CA ILE A 65 -7.38 -18.45 12.61
C ILE A 65 -6.04 -19.12 12.94
N LEU A 66 -6.06 -20.21 13.73
CA LEU A 66 -4.84 -20.88 14.17
C LEU A 66 -4.00 -21.44 13.01
N LYS A 67 -4.65 -21.85 11.92
CA LYS A 67 -3.97 -22.37 10.71
C LYS A 67 -3.34 -21.25 9.88
N THR A 68 -3.94 -20.06 9.87
CA THR A 68 -3.53 -18.93 9.04
C THR A 68 -2.51 -18.04 9.77
N LEU A 69 -2.61 -17.91 11.11
CA LEU A 69 -1.84 -16.98 11.93
C LEU A 69 -0.31 -17.10 11.74
N PRO A 70 0.34 -18.28 11.72
CA PRO A 70 1.80 -18.36 11.57
C PRO A 70 2.30 -17.72 10.27
N ARG A 71 1.56 -17.95 9.17
CA ARG A 71 1.89 -17.35 7.86
C ARG A 71 1.59 -15.86 7.82
N ALA A 72 0.48 -15.47 8.44
CA ALA A 72 0.09 -14.07 8.57
C ALA A 72 1.08 -13.25 9.43
N LEU A 73 1.74 -13.85 10.42
CA LEU A 73 2.83 -13.21 11.17
C LEU A 73 3.99 -12.82 10.25
N VAL A 74 4.39 -13.69 9.32
CA VAL A 74 5.44 -13.36 8.34
C VAL A 74 4.96 -12.26 7.37
N ILE A 75 3.73 -12.37 6.86
CA ILE A 75 3.15 -11.37 5.95
C ILE A 75 3.07 -10.00 6.65
N SER A 76 2.57 -9.99 7.88
CA SER A 76 2.38 -8.75 8.66
C SER A 76 3.70 -8.13 9.11
N LEU A 77 4.78 -8.89 9.27
CA LEU A 77 6.11 -8.35 9.57
C LEU A 77 6.52 -7.33 8.50
N PHE A 78 6.48 -7.73 7.24
CA PHE A 78 6.85 -6.83 6.14
C PHE A 78 5.89 -5.63 6.02
N TYR A 79 4.61 -5.84 6.27
CA TYR A 79 3.62 -4.76 6.27
C TYR A 79 3.87 -3.76 7.41
N SER A 80 4.23 -4.25 8.59
CA SER A 80 4.59 -3.45 9.76
C SER A 80 5.86 -2.66 9.55
N LEU A 81 6.91 -3.30 9.03
CA LEU A 81 8.19 -2.65 8.71
C LEU A 81 8.02 -1.54 7.64
N TYR A 82 7.14 -1.74 6.66
CA TYR A 82 6.81 -0.69 5.70
C TYR A 82 6.25 0.56 6.40
N PHE A 83 5.25 0.40 7.29
CA PHE A 83 4.66 1.55 7.99
C PHE A 83 5.64 2.22 8.95
N MET A 84 6.45 1.44 9.67
CA MET A 84 7.52 2.01 10.49
C MET A 84 8.46 2.86 9.64
N GLY A 85 8.98 2.29 8.54
CA GLY A 85 9.88 2.98 7.63
C GLY A 85 9.22 4.23 7.01
N MET A 86 7.95 4.15 6.61
CA MET A 86 7.22 5.28 6.05
C MET A 86 7.09 6.44 7.04
N PHE A 87 6.66 6.17 8.27
CA PHE A 87 6.45 7.23 9.26
C PHE A 87 7.77 7.77 9.83
N GLU A 88 8.80 6.94 10.03
CA GLU A 88 10.11 7.43 10.42
C GLU A 88 10.75 8.27 9.31
N ALA A 89 10.63 7.86 8.08
CA ALA A 89 11.10 8.64 6.93
C ALA A 89 10.42 10.03 6.87
N LEU A 90 9.09 10.11 7.05
CA LEU A 90 8.34 11.36 7.00
C LEU A 90 8.73 12.39 8.07
N LYS A 91 9.50 12.01 9.10
CA LYS A 91 10.09 12.96 10.04
C LYS A 91 11.32 13.66 9.48
N LEU A 92 11.99 13.06 8.51
CA LEU A 92 13.29 13.48 7.98
C LEU A 92 13.22 13.91 6.51
N THR A 93 12.16 13.51 5.80
CA THR A 93 11.99 13.85 4.39
C THR A 93 10.58 14.36 4.10
N THR A 94 10.33 14.77 2.87
CA THR A 94 9.06 15.34 2.42
C THR A 94 8.09 14.29 1.87
N VAL A 95 6.79 14.61 1.85
CA VAL A 95 5.77 13.80 1.17
C VAL A 95 6.07 13.68 -0.32
N LEU A 96 6.66 14.72 -0.93
CA LEU A 96 7.07 14.71 -2.33
C LEU A 96 8.15 13.65 -2.57
N ASN A 97 9.17 13.59 -1.72
CA ASN A 97 10.24 12.61 -1.83
C ASN A 97 9.71 11.18 -1.64
N THR A 98 8.93 10.96 -0.58
CA THR A 98 8.34 9.62 -0.32
C THR A 98 7.42 9.20 -1.44
N GLY A 99 6.58 10.09 -1.97
CA GLY A 99 5.73 9.84 -3.14
C GLY A 99 6.54 9.45 -4.37
N THR A 100 7.65 10.16 -4.63
CA THR A 100 8.60 9.89 -5.72
C THR A 100 9.21 8.49 -5.58
N LEU A 101 9.76 8.19 -4.42
CA LEU A 101 10.41 6.91 -4.15
C LEU A 101 9.43 5.73 -4.16
N TYR A 102 8.17 5.95 -3.74
CA TYR A 102 7.14 4.93 -3.78
C TYR A 102 6.83 4.45 -5.21
N THR A 103 7.09 5.28 -6.22
CA THR A 103 6.92 4.90 -7.63
C THR A 103 7.90 3.82 -8.10
N LEU A 104 8.95 3.53 -7.32
CA LEU A 104 9.87 2.43 -7.59
C LEU A 104 9.29 1.06 -7.22
N VAL A 105 8.27 1.01 -6.34
CA VAL A 105 7.69 -0.24 -5.82
C VAL A 105 7.22 -1.21 -6.93
N PRO A 106 6.53 -0.77 -7.99
CA PRO A 106 6.14 -1.67 -9.08
C PRO A 106 7.33 -2.38 -9.74
N LEU A 107 8.40 -1.63 -10.03
CA LEU A 107 9.62 -2.16 -10.64
C LEU A 107 10.35 -3.10 -9.67
N MET A 108 10.52 -2.70 -8.40
CA MET A 108 11.14 -3.53 -7.36
C MET A 108 10.36 -4.83 -7.15
N THR A 109 9.03 -4.77 -7.12
CA THR A 109 8.17 -5.97 -7.01
C THR A 109 8.33 -6.88 -8.22
N ALA A 110 8.45 -6.32 -9.43
CA ALA A 110 8.67 -7.10 -10.64
C ALA A 110 10.03 -7.82 -10.62
N ILE A 111 11.08 -7.14 -10.15
CA ILE A 111 12.43 -7.73 -9.98
C ILE A 111 12.37 -8.86 -8.93
N LEU A 112 11.75 -8.65 -7.76
CA LEU A 112 11.60 -9.70 -6.75
C LEU A 112 10.80 -10.90 -7.28
N ALA A 113 9.72 -10.67 -8.03
CA ALA A 113 8.92 -11.73 -8.62
C ALA A 113 9.69 -12.56 -9.65
N LEU A 114 10.62 -11.94 -10.37
CA LEU A 114 11.53 -12.65 -11.29
C LEU A 114 12.37 -13.68 -10.54
N PHE A 115 12.94 -13.32 -9.40
CA PHE A 115 13.78 -14.24 -8.61
C PHE A 115 12.95 -15.28 -7.84
N ILE A 116 11.85 -14.87 -7.21
CA ILE A 116 11.09 -15.72 -6.28
C ILE A 116 10.13 -16.66 -7.04
N PHE A 117 9.41 -16.13 -8.03
CA PHE A 117 8.45 -16.90 -8.83
C PHE A 117 9.00 -17.36 -10.17
N LYS A 118 10.27 -17.02 -10.48
CA LYS A 118 10.91 -17.28 -11.80
C LYS A 118 10.07 -16.71 -12.95
N GLU A 119 9.39 -15.58 -12.71
CA GLU A 119 8.61 -14.88 -13.72
C GLU A 119 9.57 -14.30 -14.78
N LYS A 120 9.25 -14.51 -16.06
CA LYS A 120 10.04 -13.90 -17.15
C LYS A 120 9.56 -12.47 -17.41
N ILE A 121 10.44 -11.49 -17.23
CA ILE A 121 10.18 -10.10 -17.63
C ILE A 121 10.73 -9.90 -19.03
N SER A 122 9.85 -9.67 -20.02
CA SER A 122 10.31 -9.32 -21.37
C SER A 122 10.83 -7.88 -21.37
N PHE A 123 11.76 -7.57 -22.27
CA PHE A 123 12.31 -6.21 -22.46
C PHE A 123 11.19 -5.16 -22.64
N ASN A 124 10.17 -5.48 -23.45
CA ASN A 124 9.02 -4.59 -23.64
C ASN A 124 8.26 -4.32 -22.31
N LYS A 125 8.18 -5.32 -21.43
CA LYS A 125 7.52 -5.13 -20.13
C LYS A 125 8.35 -4.24 -19.21
N LEU A 126 9.69 -4.38 -19.25
CA LEU A 126 10.61 -3.48 -18.55
C LEU A 126 10.46 -2.04 -19.04
N LEU A 127 10.41 -1.81 -20.35
CA LEU A 127 10.15 -0.48 -20.92
C LEU A 127 8.84 0.12 -20.43
N VAL A 128 7.78 -0.68 -20.34
CA VAL A 128 6.49 -0.19 -19.79
C VAL A 128 6.60 0.23 -18.33
N TYR A 129 7.39 -0.48 -17.50
CA TYR A 129 7.66 -0.04 -16.12
C TYR A 129 8.39 1.30 -16.08
N LEU A 130 9.40 1.49 -16.94
CA LEU A 130 10.14 2.75 -17.04
C LEU A 130 9.26 3.90 -17.54
N ILE A 131 8.42 3.65 -18.53
CA ILE A 131 7.45 4.64 -19.03
C ILE A 131 6.46 5.02 -17.92
N GLY A 132 5.95 4.04 -17.16
CA GLY A 132 5.09 4.29 -16.03
C GLY A 132 5.78 5.13 -14.93
N LEU A 133 7.03 4.84 -14.63
CA LEU A 133 7.86 5.62 -13.71
C LEU A 133 8.01 7.07 -14.19
N ILE A 134 8.41 7.28 -15.45
CA ILE A 134 8.59 8.63 -16.03
C ILE A 134 7.26 9.40 -15.98
N GLY A 135 6.15 8.80 -16.40
CA GLY A 135 4.85 9.46 -16.37
C GLY A 135 4.41 9.84 -14.95
N THR A 136 4.69 8.98 -13.97
CA THR A 136 4.37 9.25 -12.55
C THR A 136 5.24 10.38 -12.00
N LEU A 137 6.53 10.39 -12.31
CA LEU A 137 7.44 11.49 -11.95
C LEU A 137 6.98 12.81 -12.57
N TRP A 138 6.53 12.78 -13.83
CA TRP A 138 5.98 13.97 -14.50
C TRP A 138 4.78 14.54 -13.72
N VAL A 139 3.87 13.69 -13.23
CA VAL A 139 2.72 14.14 -12.41
C VAL A 139 3.19 14.73 -11.09
N ILE A 140 4.12 14.05 -10.39
CA ILE A 140 4.60 14.47 -9.06
C ILE A 140 5.33 15.81 -9.12
N PHE A 141 6.22 15.98 -10.11
CA PHE A 141 7.01 17.20 -10.28
C PHE A 141 6.33 18.26 -11.17
N LYS A 142 5.07 18.04 -11.57
CA LYS A 142 4.28 18.96 -12.40
C LYS A 142 5.02 19.40 -13.68
N GLY A 143 5.72 18.48 -14.32
CA GLY A 143 6.52 18.75 -15.52
C GLY A 143 7.74 19.65 -15.30
N ASN A 144 8.08 19.99 -14.08
CA ASN A 144 9.23 20.82 -13.76
C ASN A 144 10.50 19.98 -13.69
N LEU A 145 11.33 20.06 -14.75
CA LEU A 145 12.59 19.33 -14.84
C LEU A 145 13.66 19.83 -13.86
N GLU A 146 13.69 21.13 -13.55
CA GLU A 146 14.64 21.68 -12.58
C GLU A 146 14.36 21.10 -11.20
N LEU A 147 13.09 21.03 -10.80
CA LEU A 147 12.68 20.41 -9.55
C LEU A 147 13.00 18.92 -9.49
N LEU A 148 12.85 18.20 -10.62
CA LEU A 148 13.25 16.80 -10.73
C LEU A 148 14.77 16.62 -10.64
N LEU A 149 15.54 17.46 -11.32
CA LEU A 149 17.02 17.40 -11.33
C LEU A 149 17.63 17.88 -10.01
N SER A 150 16.95 18.74 -9.26
CA SER A 150 17.37 19.16 -7.92
C SER A 150 17.03 18.14 -6.84
N PHE A 151 16.37 17.02 -7.21
CA PHE A 151 16.03 15.95 -6.28
C PHE A 151 17.30 15.30 -5.70
N SER A 152 17.51 15.48 -4.41
CA SER A 152 18.63 14.88 -3.67
C SER A 152 18.08 13.95 -2.58
N LEU A 153 18.75 12.81 -2.39
CA LEU A 153 18.38 11.86 -1.35
C LEU A 153 18.94 12.32 0.01
N ASN A 154 18.11 12.23 1.03
CA ASN A 154 18.47 12.44 2.44
C ASN A 154 18.26 11.14 3.24
N ASP A 155 18.61 11.17 4.54
CA ASP A 155 18.53 9.98 5.42
C ASP A 155 17.11 9.41 5.49
N GLY A 156 16.08 10.27 5.49
CA GLY A 156 14.68 9.84 5.44
C GLY A 156 14.33 9.09 4.15
N ASP A 157 14.91 9.51 3.04
CA ASP A 157 14.69 8.86 1.73
C ASP A 157 15.27 7.44 1.71
N TYR A 158 16.44 7.22 2.29
CA TYR A 158 17.02 5.87 2.43
C TYR A 158 16.15 4.98 3.32
N ILE A 159 15.66 5.50 4.46
CA ILE A 159 14.72 4.77 5.32
C ILE A 159 13.46 4.40 4.54
N PHE A 160 12.94 5.32 3.71
CA PHE A 160 11.74 5.07 2.92
C PHE A 160 11.96 4.05 1.81
N ILE A 161 13.14 4.01 1.18
CA ILE A 161 13.50 2.98 0.19
C ILE A 161 13.47 1.60 0.83
N ILE A 162 14.03 1.45 2.03
CA ILE A 162 14.01 0.19 2.79
C ILE A 162 12.56 -0.18 3.15
N GLY A 163 11.76 0.77 3.61
CA GLY A 163 10.33 0.57 3.85
C GLY A 163 9.58 0.13 2.59
N SER A 164 9.83 0.77 1.46
CA SER A 164 9.24 0.42 0.16
C SER A 164 9.64 -0.99 -0.30
N PHE A 165 10.88 -1.41 -0.03
CA PHE A 165 11.30 -2.78 -0.25
C PHE A 165 10.51 -3.77 0.63
N CYS A 166 10.26 -3.44 1.89
CA CYS A 166 9.38 -4.23 2.76
C CYS A 166 7.95 -4.32 2.19
N MET A 167 7.43 -3.27 1.57
CA MET A 167 6.13 -3.32 0.89
C MET A 167 6.12 -4.30 -0.29
N CYS A 168 7.22 -4.37 -1.04
CA CYS A 168 7.39 -5.39 -2.09
C CYS A 168 7.38 -6.80 -1.49
N CYS A 169 8.15 -7.02 -0.43
CA CYS A 169 8.21 -8.30 0.29
C CYS A 169 6.84 -8.69 0.87
N TYR A 170 6.07 -7.74 1.39
CA TYR A 170 4.68 -7.95 1.83
C TYR A 170 3.83 -8.51 0.69
N SER A 171 3.84 -7.86 -0.47
CA SER A 171 3.02 -8.28 -1.61
C SER A 171 3.43 -9.66 -2.16
N ILE A 172 4.73 -9.94 -2.19
CA ILE A 172 5.28 -11.25 -2.57
C ILE A 172 4.88 -12.31 -1.56
N SER A 173 5.01 -12.03 -0.25
CA SER A 173 4.70 -13.00 0.80
C SER A 173 3.23 -13.40 0.84
N ILE A 174 2.30 -12.50 0.51
CA ILE A 174 0.88 -12.84 0.36
C ILE A 174 0.73 -13.98 -0.66
N LYS A 175 1.32 -13.83 -1.86
CA LYS A 175 1.21 -14.84 -2.93
C LYS A 175 1.94 -16.13 -2.60
N LEU A 176 3.13 -16.02 -2.01
CA LEU A 176 4.00 -17.17 -1.66
C LEU A 176 3.40 -18.04 -0.55
N LEU A 177 2.82 -17.40 0.47
CA LEU A 177 2.34 -18.05 1.68
C LEU A 177 0.85 -18.39 1.65
N TYR A 178 0.12 -18.00 0.61
CA TYR A 178 -1.29 -18.31 0.46
C TYR A 178 -1.54 -19.83 0.34
N ARG A 179 -2.51 -20.33 1.08
CA ARG A 179 -2.89 -21.78 1.12
C ARG A 179 -4.41 -21.95 1.06
N ASN A 180 -5.07 -21.26 0.11
CA ASN A 180 -6.53 -21.24 -0.02
C ASN A 180 -7.25 -20.74 1.24
N ASP A 181 -6.60 -19.85 1.97
CA ASP A 181 -7.14 -19.22 3.17
C ASP A 181 -8.39 -18.41 2.84
N ASN A 182 -9.33 -18.32 3.79
CA ASN A 182 -10.42 -17.37 3.64
C ASN A 182 -9.85 -15.94 3.70
N PRO A 183 -10.13 -15.07 2.71
CA PRO A 183 -9.54 -13.72 2.67
C PRO A 183 -9.82 -12.89 3.93
N LEU A 184 -10.99 -13.01 4.55
CA LEU A 184 -11.30 -12.30 5.80
C LEU A 184 -10.44 -12.79 6.96
N VAL A 185 -10.20 -14.11 7.04
CA VAL A 185 -9.32 -14.69 8.07
C VAL A 185 -7.88 -14.28 7.85
N LEU A 186 -7.42 -14.26 6.59
CA LEU A 186 -6.06 -13.82 6.27
C LEU A 186 -5.84 -12.35 6.66
N VAL A 187 -6.79 -11.47 6.34
CA VAL A 187 -6.74 -10.06 6.75
C VAL A 187 -6.71 -9.95 8.28
N PHE A 188 -7.64 -10.61 8.97
CA PHE A 188 -7.74 -10.56 10.43
C PHE A 188 -6.45 -11.04 11.11
N CYS A 189 -5.89 -12.16 10.66
CA CYS A 189 -4.61 -12.67 11.17
C CYS A 189 -3.44 -11.75 10.83
N THR A 190 -3.44 -11.08 9.66
CA THR A 190 -2.43 -10.09 9.30
C THR A 190 -2.49 -8.88 10.22
N LEU A 191 -3.69 -8.43 10.60
CA LEU A 191 -3.87 -7.34 11.57
C LEU A 191 -3.40 -7.73 12.98
N ILE A 192 -3.73 -8.94 13.43
CA ILE A 192 -3.23 -9.46 14.72
C ILE A 192 -1.69 -9.51 14.72
N GLY A 193 -1.09 -10.09 13.69
CA GLY A 193 0.36 -10.14 13.57
C GLY A 193 0.99 -8.75 13.52
N GLY A 194 0.39 -7.83 12.77
CA GLY A 194 0.83 -6.43 12.73
C GLY A 194 0.74 -5.74 14.08
N ALA A 195 -0.33 -5.95 14.84
CA ALA A 195 -0.47 -5.42 16.19
C ALA A 195 0.60 -5.98 17.14
N ILE A 196 0.91 -7.28 17.03
CA ILE A 196 1.99 -7.90 17.81
C ILE A 196 3.34 -7.25 17.46
N TRP A 197 3.68 -7.08 16.19
CA TRP A 197 4.93 -6.45 15.77
C TRP A 197 5.03 -4.99 16.23
N MET A 198 3.92 -4.23 16.16
CA MET A 198 3.89 -2.84 16.65
C MET A 198 4.04 -2.78 18.17
N ALA A 199 3.36 -3.66 18.93
CA ALA A 199 3.49 -3.74 20.37
C ALA A 199 4.93 -4.08 20.78
N LEU A 200 5.56 -5.06 20.15
CA LEU A 200 6.96 -5.41 20.37
C LEU A 200 7.90 -4.23 20.06
N GLY A 201 7.66 -3.54 18.95
CA GLY A 201 8.43 -2.33 18.62
C GLY A 201 8.27 -1.23 19.66
N MET A 202 7.06 -0.98 20.15
CA MET A 202 6.82 0.02 21.21
C MET A 202 7.52 -0.37 22.52
N MET A 203 7.51 -1.65 22.90
CA MET A 203 8.22 -2.13 24.09
C MET A 203 9.75 -1.98 23.97
N ILE A 204 10.31 -2.37 22.81
CA ILE A 204 11.76 -2.29 22.56
C ILE A 204 12.24 -0.83 22.53
N PHE A 205 11.50 0.05 21.84
CA PHE A 205 11.87 1.46 21.70
C PHE A 205 11.27 2.37 22.78
N GLN A 206 10.59 1.80 23.78
CA GLN A 206 9.97 2.51 24.93
C GLN A 206 9.10 3.69 24.47
N LYS A 207 8.25 3.48 23.45
CA LYS A 207 7.39 4.53 22.90
C LYS A 207 6.04 4.53 23.61
N PRO A 208 5.53 5.72 24.06
CA PRO A 208 4.23 5.82 24.72
C PRO A 208 3.07 5.67 23.71
N LEU A 209 1.89 5.36 24.22
CA LEU A 209 0.67 5.25 23.41
C LEU A 209 0.14 6.63 23.00
N ASN A 210 -0.06 7.53 23.94
CA ASN A 210 -0.53 8.91 23.76
C ASN A 210 -1.83 9.02 22.92
N TRP A 211 -2.75 8.06 23.08
CA TRP A 211 -4.00 8.02 22.29
C TRP A 211 -5.01 9.07 22.73
N GLU A 212 -4.85 9.62 23.91
CA GLU A 212 -5.60 10.77 24.44
C GLU A 212 -5.45 12.03 23.58
N LEU A 213 -4.39 12.10 22.76
CA LEU A 213 -4.17 13.22 21.83
C LEU A 213 -5.08 13.18 20.59
N PHE A 214 -5.81 12.08 20.36
CA PHE A 214 -6.78 12.00 19.25
C PHE A 214 -8.11 12.62 19.65
N GLU A 215 -8.27 13.91 19.46
CA GLU A 215 -9.48 14.66 19.77
C GLU A 215 -10.10 15.32 18.54
N GLY A 216 -11.38 15.65 18.62
CA GLY A 216 -12.10 16.41 17.60
C GLY A 216 -12.03 15.75 16.22
N ASN A 217 -11.62 16.53 15.20
CA ASN A 217 -11.56 16.06 13.83
C ASN A 217 -10.51 14.96 13.58
N LEU A 218 -9.51 14.80 14.45
CA LEU A 218 -8.49 13.77 14.31
C LEU A 218 -9.09 12.36 14.43
N ILE A 219 -10.17 12.20 15.19
CA ILE A 219 -10.90 10.94 15.32
C ILE A 219 -11.46 10.50 13.96
N TYR A 220 -12.05 11.41 13.17
CA TYR A 220 -12.58 11.06 11.85
C TYR A 220 -11.48 10.63 10.89
N HIS A 221 -10.32 11.30 10.91
CA HIS A 221 -9.16 10.88 10.12
C HIS A 221 -8.67 9.50 10.55
N MET A 222 -8.63 9.23 11.86
CA MET A 222 -8.25 7.93 12.39
C MET A 222 -9.23 6.83 12.01
N LEU A 223 -10.55 7.07 12.11
CA LEU A 223 -11.59 6.14 11.66
C LEU A 223 -11.48 5.84 10.16
N TYR A 224 -11.20 6.87 9.35
CA TYR A 224 -10.95 6.67 7.92
C TYR A 224 -9.72 5.78 7.69
N LEU A 225 -8.63 5.97 8.43
CA LEU A 225 -7.45 5.12 8.35
C LEU A 225 -7.75 3.68 8.80
N ILE A 226 -8.53 3.47 9.85
CA ILE A 226 -8.89 2.14 10.35
C ILE A 226 -9.79 1.41 9.34
N ILE A 227 -10.91 2.00 8.94
CA ILE A 227 -11.92 1.33 8.14
C ILE A 227 -11.54 1.35 6.67
N GLY A 228 -11.34 2.54 6.10
CA GLY A 228 -11.10 2.74 4.68
C GLY A 228 -9.77 2.16 4.24
N THR A 229 -8.68 2.62 4.88
CA THR A 229 -7.33 2.33 4.39
C THR A 229 -6.62 1.18 5.12
N THR A 230 -7.23 0.61 6.15
CA THR A 230 -6.70 -0.61 6.77
C THR A 230 -7.61 -1.80 6.44
N ILE A 231 -8.84 -1.86 6.93
CA ILE A 231 -9.70 -3.04 6.72
C ILE A 231 -10.00 -3.25 5.23
N ILE A 232 -10.54 -2.22 4.57
CA ILE A 232 -11.01 -2.37 3.18
C ILE A 232 -9.84 -2.55 2.23
N THR A 233 -8.81 -1.70 2.29
CA THR A 233 -7.69 -1.82 1.36
C THR A 233 -6.89 -3.09 1.57
N LEU A 234 -6.64 -3.50 2.82
CA LEU A 234 -5.93 -4.74 3.12
C LEU A 234 -6.67 -5.94 2.52
N PHE A 235 -7.99 -5.99 2.69
CA PHE A 235 -8.82 -7.04 2.09
C PHE A 235 -8.75 -7.03 0.56
N LEU A 236 -8.92 -5.86 -0.05
CA LEU A 236 -8.92 -5.72 -1.51
C LEU A 236 -7.55 -6.06 -2.11
N TYR A 237 -6.46 -5.55 -1.51
CA TYR A 237 -5.11 -5.84 -1.97
C TYR A 237 -4.72 -7.31 -1.78
N GLN A 238 -4.95 -7.90 -0.60
CA GLN A 238 -4.62 -9.32 -0.37
C GLN A 238 -5.39 -10.22 -1.31
N LYS A 239 -6.72 -10.03 -1.43
CA LYS A 239 -7.55 -10.82 -2.33
C LYS A 239 -7.12 -10.69 -3.80
N SER A 240 -6.81 -9.47 -4.23
CA SER A 240 -6.37 -9.22 -5.61
C SER A 240 -4.96 -9.76 -5.86
N THR A 241 -4.05 -9.68 -4.89
CA THR A 241 -2.70 -10.22 -5.02
C THR A 241 -2.70 -11.74 -5.21
N VAL A 242 -3.61 -12.44 -4.55
CA VAL A 242 -3.78 -13.88 -4.76
C VAL A 242 -4.24 -14.20 -6.19
N ILE A 243 -5.14 -13.39 -6.76
CA ILE A 243 -5.76 -13.62 -8.09
C ILE A 243 -4.87 -13.12 -9.22
N LEU A 244 -4.39 -11.88 -9.13
CA LEU A 244 -3.66 -11.19 -10.20
C LEU A 244 -2.15 -11.40 -10.12
N GLY A 245 -1.64 -11.72 -8.93
CA GLY A 245 -0.23 -11.72 -8.59
C GLY A 245 0.29 -10.35 -8.12
N PRO A 246 1.40 -10.34 -7.35
CA PRO A 246 1.95 -9.13 -6.72
C PRO A 246 2.36 -8.08 -7.75
N THR A 247 2.99 -8.49 -8.84
CA THR A 247 3.51 -7.62 -9.90
C THR A 247 2.41 -6.75 -10.53
N LYS A 248 1.23 -7.33 -10.79
CA LYS A 248 0.10 -6.59 -11.37
C LYS A 248 -0.56 -5.67 -10.34
N VAL A 249 -0.74 -6.14 -9.11
CA VAL A 249 -1.35 -5.34 -8.05
C VAL A 249 -0.48 -4.13 -7.73
N MET A 250 0.83 -4.31 -7.58
CA MET A 250 1.73 -3.20 -7.28
C MET A 250 1.87 -2.19 -8.42
N SER A 251 1.67 -2.58 -9.69
CA SER A 251 1.70 -1.63 -10.80
C SER A 251 0.62 -0.53 -10.76
N TYR A 252 -0.46 -0.74 -10.01
CA TYR A 252 -1.47 0.29 -9.76
C TYR A 252 -0.96 1.47 -8.92
N ILE A 253 0.17 1.32 -8.23
CA ILE A 253 0.82 2.41 -7.49
C ILE A 253 1.15 3.59 -8.41
N TYR A 254 1.43 3.36 -9.69
CA TYR A 254 1.62 4.44 -10.67
C TYR A 254 0.39 5.36 -10.79
N LEU A 255 -0.80 4.89 -10.44
CA LEU A 255 -2.02 5.70 -10.45
C LEU A 255 -2.24 6.51 -9.16
N ASN A 256 -1.43 6.31 -8.10
CA ASN A 256 -1.63 7.03 -6.84
C ASN A 256 -1.61 8.56 -7.02
N PRO A 257 -0.63 9.19 -7.71
CA PRO A 257 -0.64 10.64 -7.92
C PRO A 257 -1.83 11.12 -8.75
N VAL A 258 -2.26 10.30 -9.71
CA VAL A 258 -3.47 10.56 -10.50
C VAL A 258 -4.72 10.54 -9.61
N ALA A 259 -4.84 9.54 -8.75
CA ALA A 259 -5.94 9.42 -7.80
C ALA A 259 -5.94 10.59 -6.79
N VAL A 260 -4.76 11.02 -6.30
CA VAL A 260 -4.62 12.21 -5.46
C VAL A 260 -5.09 13.47 -6.20
N ALA A 261 -4.68 13.67 -7.46
CA ALA A 261 -5.10 14.82 -8.25
C ALA A 261 -6.62 14.86 -8.46
N ILE A 262 -7.24 13.70 -8.73
CA ILE A 262 -8.70 13.58 -8.86
C ILE A 262 -9.40 13.87 -7.52
N LEU A 263 -8.88 13.38 -6.41
CA LEU A 263 -9.46 13.65 -5.08
C LEU A 263 -9.37 15.13 -4.71
N LEU A 264 -8.25 15.80 -4.99
CA LEU A 264 -8.09 17.24 -4.77
C LEU A 264 -9.06 18.06 -5.65
N LEU A 265 -9.32 17.62 -6.87
CA LEU A 265 -10.32 18.24 -7.74
C LEU A 265 -11.74 18.12 -7.15
N ILE A 266 -12.09 16.92 -6.60
CA ILE A 266 -13.44 16.66 -6.09
C ILE A 266 -13.65 17.29 -4.70
N ILE A 267 -12.68 17.17 -3.80
CA ILE A 267 -12.80 17.57 -2.38
C ILE A 267 -12.47 19.04 -2.19
N ASP A 268 -11.33 19.48 -2.75
CA ASP A 268 -10.82 20.83 -2.54
C ASP A 268 -11.13 21.77 -3.71
N HIS A 269 -11.84 21.29 -4.75
CA HIS A 269 -12.15 22.03 -5.99
C HIS A 269 -10.91 22.63 -6.67
N LYS A 270 -9.73 22.04 -6.46
CA LYS A 270 -8.48 22.45 -7.11
C LYS A 270 -8.43 21.88 -8.52
N SER A 271 -8.33 22.77 -9.51
CA SER A 271 -8.21 22.35 -10.93
C SER A 271 -6.91 21.57 -11.16
N ILE A 272 -6.99 20.54 -12.00
CA ILE A 272 -5.81 19.81 -12.45
C ILE A 272 -5.06 20.72 -13.44
N GLU A 273 -3.80 21.02 -13.13
CA GLU A 273 -2.96 21.83 -14.01
C GLU A 273 -2.76 21.12 -15.36
N THR A 274 -2.92 21.85 -16.46
CA THR A 274 -2.84 21.28 -17.82
C THR A 274 -1.51 20.55 -18.08
N ILE A 275 -0.42 21.03 -17.49
CA ILE A 275 0.92 20.43 -17.62
C ILE A 275 1.02 19.03 -17.02
N VAL A 276 0.13 18.65 -16.11
CA VAL A 276 0.11 17.33 -15.47
C VAL A 276 -0.59 16.28 -16.36
N ILE A 277 -1.46 16.71 -17.28
CA ILE A 277 -2.28 15.82 -18.11
C ILE A 277 -1.44 14.80 -18.91
N PRO A 278 -0.34 15.15 -19.57
CA PRO A 278 0.49 14.16 -20.27
C PRO A 278 0.97 13.03 -19.36
N GLY A 279 1.41 13.36 -18.15
CA GLY A 279 1.84 12.36 -17.16
C GLY A 279 0.70 11.44 -16.73
N ILE A 280 -0.51 11.97 -16.52
CA ILE A 280 -1.72 11.19 -16.22
C ILE A 280 -2.01 10.18 -17.34
N ILE A 281 -1.94 10.61 -18.58
CA ILE A 281 -2.18 9.73 -19.74
C ILE A 281 -1.11 8.64 -19.82
N ILE A 282 0.17 9.01 -19.69
CA ILE A 282 1.31 8.07 -19.76
C ILE A 282 1.19 7.01 -18.65
N THR A 283 0.96 7.41 -17.39
CA THR A 283 0.83 6.46 -16.28
C THR A 283 -0.38 5.54 -16.42
N SER A 284 -1.50 6.07 -16.90
CA SER A 284 -2.71 5.28 -17.13
C SER A 284 -2.50 4.23 -18.23
N ILE A 285 -1.88 4.61 -19.35
CA ILE A 285 -1.54 3.68 -20.44
C ILE A 285 -0.53 2.63 -19.96
N ALA A 286 0.54 3.04 -19.26
CA ALA A 286 1.55 2.11 -18.75
C ALA A 286 0.91 1.11 -17.77
N THR A 287 0.09 1.56 -16.82
CA THR A 287 -0.61 0.68 -15.89
C THR A 287 -1.50 -0.30 -16.65
N PHE A 288 -2.28 0.16 -17.63
CA PHE A 288 -3.13 -0.71 -18.46
C PHE A 288 -2.32 -1.77 -19.22
N LEU A 289 -1.19 -1.38 -19.83
CA LEU A 289 -0.31 -2.31 -20.55
C LEU A 289 0.29 -3.37 -19.62
N LEU A 290 0.63 -3.02 -18.37
CA LEU A 290 1.13 -3.97 -17.37
C LEU A 290 0.07 -5.00 -16.95
N GLN A 291 -1.24 -4.69 -17.10
CA GLN A 291 -2.31 -5.62 -16.81
C GLN A 291 -2.53 -6.67 -17.92
N LYS A 292 -2.12 -6.36 -19.17
CA LYS A 292 -2.31 -7.31 -20.26
C LYS A 292 -1.50 -8.59 -20.04
N ASN A 293 -2.18 -9.73 -20.05
CA ASN A 293 -1.48 -11.02 -20.17
C ASN A 293 -0.97 -11.13 -21.62
N LYS A 294 0.35 -11.29 -21.83
CA LYS A 294 0.78 -11.90 -23.08
C LYS A 294 0.18 -13.31 -23.08
N ARG A 295 -0.81 -13.57 -23.95
CA ARG A 295 -1.12 -14.95 -24.32
C ARG A 295 0.19 -15.54 -24.85
N LEU A 296 0.82 -16.41 -24.08
CA LEU A 296 1.86 -17.25 -24.59
C LEU A 296 1.17 -18.02 -25.74
N LYS A 297 1.53 -17.67 -26.99
CA LYS A 297 1.28 -18.59 -28.11
C LYS A 297 1.97 -19.88 -27.72
N LYS A 298 1.13 -20.92 -27.46
CA LYS A 298 1.60 -22.28 -27.34
C LYS A 298 2.28 -22.70 -28.63
#